data_2b62c8c809f42f9f1b1bb2256fac6651
#
_entry.id   2b62c8c809f42f9f1b1bb2256fac6651
#
_cell.length_a   1.000
_cell.length_b   1.000
_cell.length_c   1.000
_cell.angle_alpha   90.00
_cell.angle_beta   90.00
_cell.angle_gamma   90.00
#
_symmetry.space_group_name_H-M   'P 1'
#
loop_
_entity.id
_entity.type
_entity.pdbx_description
1 polymer ?
#
loop_
_entity_poly.entity_id
_entity_poly.type
_entity_poly.pdbx_seq_one_letter_code
_entity_poly.pdbx_strand_id
1 'polypeptide(L)'
;ISLLEMIGDSGQLVSLGAREDFADIAQANVDLWFGTSHPAWQLQRGRLGQLDLVGLYGKRYFDRAVIDLLDPWQYLDILHQILVPGGVLCCYVTTVTQMSTLVESLRKHGGFGFTQSEETMQRLWHTEGLALRPEHHMVGHTGFLVTTRSLSVGARRPKKLGSTPKEAKINGGQWGAEANWSEVELGQRRPSERKTRRVRRDVVRRADYWVRGNQGEDGCPPPEPSSSSHAPS
;
A
#
# COMPACT_ATOMS: atom_id res chain seq x y z
N ILE A 1 -17.77 7.81 -10.81
CA ILE A 1 -18.25 7.20 -12.06
C ILE A 1 -18.01 5.70 -12.01
N SER A 2 -16.78 5.19 -12.06
CA SER A 2 -16.49 3.74 -12.15
C SER A 2 -17.18 2.87 -11.07
N LEU A 3 -17.33 3.37 -9.86
CA LEU A 3 -18.09 2.65 -8.82
C LEU A 3 -19.58 2.58 -9.15
N LEU A 4 -20.15 3.63 -9.73
CA LEU A 4 -21.56 3.64 -10.14
C LEU A 4 -21.81 2.67 -11.31
N GLU A 5 -20.91 2.63 -12.28
CA GLU A 5 -20.98 1.66 -13.38
C GLU A 5 -20.94 0.21 -12.87
N MET A 6 -20.09 -0.06 -11.87
CA MET A 6 -19.98 -1.41 -11.27
C MET A 6 -21.18 -1.81 -10.42
N ILE A 7 -21.80 -0.86 -9.72
CA ILE A 7 -22.96 -1.11 -8.84
C ILE A 7 -24.22 -1.28 -9.68
N GLY A 8 -24.33 -0.55 -10.80
CA GLY A 8 -25.53 -0.51 -11.62
C GLY A 8 -26.73 0.07 -10.86
N ASP A 9 -27.94 -0.22 -11.34
CA ASP A 9 -29.16 0.34 -10.79
C ASP A 9 -29.64 -0.30 -9.48
N SER A 10 -29.07 -1.44 -9.11
CA SER A 10 -29.49 -2.25 -7.95
C SER A 10 -28.76 -1.91 -6.65
N GLY A 11 -27.65 -1.20 -6.74
CA GLY A 11 -26.84 -0.81 -5.58
C GLY A 11 -27.13 0.59 -5.09
N GLN A 12 -26.35 1.02 -4.10
CA GLN A 12 -26.36 2.37 -3.58
C GLN A 12 -24.95 2.85 -3.34
N LEU A 13 -24.59 4.01 -3.84
CA LEU A 13 -23.32 4.68 -3.58
C LEU A 13 -23.57 5.99 -2.84
N VAL A 14 -22.97 6.12 -1.66
CA VAL A 14 -22.94 7.37 -0.92
C VAL A 14 -21.53 7.95 -1.01
N SER A 15 -21.42 9.15 -1.57
CA SER A 15 -20.16 9.89 -1.65
C SER A 15 -20.16 11.05 -0.65
N LEU A 16 -19.02 11.30 0.00
CA LEU A 16 -18.85 12.41 0.91
C LEU A 16 -17.98 13.47 0.27
N GLY A 17 -18.51 14.68 0.10
CA GLY A 17 -17.80 15.84 -0.44
C GLY A 17 -17.49 16.83 0.68
N ALA A 18 -16.24 16.89 1.13
CA ALA A 18 -15.82 17.79 2.22
C ALA A 18 -15.77 19.28 1.79
N ARG A 19 -15.62 19.53 0.50
CA ARG A 19 -15.55 20.88 -0.10
C ARG A 19 -16.71 21.07 -1.05
N GLU A 20 -17.41 22.21 -0.93
CA GLU A 20 -18.58 22.55 -1.73
C GLU A 20 -18.26 22.56 -3.24
N ASP A 21 -17.17 23.22 -3.61
CA ASP A 21 -16.73 23.35 -5.01
C ASP A 21 -16.44 21.96 -5.67
N PHE A 22 -15.83 21.03 -4.94
CA PHE A 22 -15.59 19.68 -5.44
C PHE A 22 -16.87 18.83 -5.46
N ALA A 23 -17.78 19.06 -4.53
CA ALA A 23 -19.07 18.40 -4.54
C ALA A 23 -19.89 18.79 -5.78
N ASP A 24 -19.87 20.08 -6.15
CA ASP A 24 -20.52 20.57 -7.37
C ASP A 24 -19.88 19.98 -8.63
N ILE A 25 -18.55 19.91 -8.68
CA ILE A 25 -17.84 19.27 -9.81
C ILE A 25 -18.20 17.77 -9.88
N ALA A 26 -18.26 17.08 -8.74
CA ALA A 26 -18.63 15.67 -8.71
C ALA A 26 -20.05 15.45 -9.25
N GLN A 27 -21.01 16.31 -8.87
CA GLN A 27 -22.37 16.28 -9.38
C GLN A 27 -22.38 16.50 -10.89
N ALA A 28 -21.73 17.55 -11.36
CA ALA A 28 -21.67 17.87 -12.79
C ALA A 28 -21.04 16.73 -13.63
N ASN A 29 -19.98 16.08 -13.09
CA ASN A 29 -19.36 14.96 -13.77
C ASN A 29 -20.25 13.72 -13.85
N VAL A 30 -21.04 13.43 -12.83
CA VAL A 30 -22.01 12.32 -12.85
C VAL A 30 -23.13 12.62 -13.83
N ASP A 31 -23.69 13.82 -13.79
CA ASP A 31 -24.76 14.26 -14.70
C ASP A 31 -24.30 14.25 -16.17
N LEU A 32 -23.05 14.66 -16.42
CA LEU A 32 -22.46 14.63 -17.76
C LEU A 32 -22.28 13.19 -18.27
N TRP A 33 -21.82 12.28 -17.41
CA TRP A 33 -21.50 10.89 -17.78
C TRP A 33 -22.75 10.04 -18.04
N PHE A 34 -23.75 10.18 -17.17
CA PHE A 34 -24.98 9.39 -17.23
C PHE A 34 -26.13 10.12 -17.96
N GLY A 35 -25.94 11.37 -18.39
CA GLY A 35 -26.95 12.20 -19.03
C GLY A 35 -28.00 12.77 -18.06
N THR A 36 -27.96 12.39 -16.80
CA THR A 36 -28.81 12.82 -15.68
C THR A 36 -28.23 12.41 -14.34
N SER A 37 -28.84 12.86 -13.25
CA SER A 37 -28.46 12.36 -11.93
C SER A 37 -28.67 10.83 -11.84
N HIS A 38 -27.68 10.11 -11.31
CA HIS A 38 -27.77 8.65 -11.21
C HIS A 38 -28.62 8.25 -9.98
N PRO A 39 -29.67 7.42 -10.14
CA PRO A 39 -30.61 7.10 -9.03
C PRO A 39 -29.95 6.36 -7.87
N ALA A 40 -28.91 5.58 -8.13
CA ALA A 40 -28.18 4.85 -7.09
C ALA A 40 -27.12 5.70 -6.37
N TRP A 41 -26.98 7.00 -6.71
CA TRP A 41 -25.96 7.86 -6.14
C TRP A 41 -26.53 8.94 -5.21
N GLN A 42 -25.91 9.06 -4.04
CA GLN A 42 -26.20 10.13 -3.09
C GLN A 42 -24.90 10.85 -2.74
N LEU A 43 -24.91 12.17 -2.93
CA LEU A 43 -23.79 13.04 -2.54
C LEU A 43 -24.16 13.74 -1.21
N GLN A 44 -23.42 13.38 -0.15
CA GLN A 44 -23.49 14.05 1.15
C GLN A 44 -22.41 15.12 1.25
N ARG A 45 -22.80 16.35 1.54
CA ARG A 45 -21.89 17.48 1.73
C ARG A 45 -21.41 17.52 3.17
N GLY A 46 -20.13 17.38 3.38
CA GLY A 46 -19.51 17.39 4.71
C GLY A 46 -18.33 16.44 4.84
N ARG A 47 -17.68 16.52 5.98
CA ARG A 47 -16.49 15.68 6.29
C ARG A 47 -16.93 14.41 7.02
N LEU A 48 -16.21 13.32 6.76
CA LEU A 48 -16.48 12.00 7.34
C LEU A 48 -16.63 12.03 8.88
N GLY A 49 -15.83 12.81 9.60
CA GLY A 49 -15.89 12.92 11.04
C GLY A 49 -16.96 13.90 11.60
N GLN A 50 -17.65 14.64 10.72
CA GLN A 50 -18.65 15.65 11.12
C GLN A 50 -20.09 15.20 10.84
N LEU A 51 -20.27 14.24 9.92
CA LEU A 51 -21.57 13.71 9.57
C LEU A 51 -21.94 12.57 10.51
N ASP A 52 -23.17 12.59 11.01
CA ASP A 52 -23.72 11.45 11.76
C ASP A 52 -24.20 10.35 10.80
N LEU A 53 -23.24 9.60 10.26
CA LEU A 53 -23.55 8.51 9.33
C LEU A 53 -24.34 7.38 9.99
N VAL A 54 -24.20 7.18 11.29
CA VAL A 54 -24.98 6.19 12.03
C VAL A 54 -26.43 6.63 12.18
N GLY A 55 -26.67 7.91 12.44
CA GLY A 55 -28.02 8.48 12.47
C GLY A 55 -28.70 8.47 11.10
N LEU A 56 -27.94 8.75 10.02
CA LEU A 56 -28.47 8.81 8.65
C LEU A 56 -28.77 7.42 8.06
N TYR A 57 -27.89 6.44 8.25
CA TYR A 57 -27.97 5.14 7.59
C TYR A 57 -28.13 3.95 8.54
N GLY A 58 -27.85 4.13 9.81
CA GLY A 58 -27.82 3.05 10.79
C GLY A 58 -26.44 2.42 10.95
N LYS A 59 -26.31 1.57 11.97
CA LYS A 59 -25.12 0.77 12.20
C LYS A 59 -25.07 -0.41 11.22
N ARG A 60 -23.87 -0.78 10.78
CA ARG A 60 -23.66 -1.98 9.95
C ARG A 60 -24.47 -1.96 8.64
N TYR A 61 -24.50 -0.82 7.99
CA TYR A 61 -25.29 -0.59 6.78
C TYR A 61 -24.48 -0.84 5.49
N PHE A 62 -23.22 -0.40 5.44
CA PHE A 62 -22.42 -0.44 4.22
C PHE A 62 -21.63 -1.73 4.08
N ASP A 63 -21.60 -2.32 2.87
CA ASP A 63 -20.77 -3.47 2.52
C ASP A 63 -19.32 -3.06 2.23
N ARG A 64 -19.12 -1.87 1.73
CA ARG A 64 -17.85 -1.33 1.25
C ARG A 64 -17.66 0.10 1.69
N ALA A 65 -16.42 0.46 2.00
CA ALA A 65 -16.00 1.85 2.14
C ALA A 65 -14.66 2.04 1.40
N VAL A 66 -14.60 3.08 0.57
CA VAL A 66 -13.38 3.50 -0.12
C VAL A 66 -13.01 4.87 0.42
N ILE A 67 -11.80 4.99 0.92
CA ILE A 67 -11.30 6.18 1.63
C ILE A 67 -10.06 6.70 0.91
N ASP A 68 -10.15 7.92 0.43
CA ASP A 68 -9.02 8.71 -0.10
C ASP A 68 -8.88 9.96 0.77
N LEU A 69 -8.22 9.79 1.90
CA LEU A 69 -7.96 10.84 2.88
C LEU A 69 -6.49 10.80 3.31
N LEU A 70 -6.00 11.95 3.75
CA LEU A 70 -4.62 12.09 4.22
C LEU A 70 -4.32 11.20 5.45
N ASP A 71 -5.28 11.06 6.34
CA ASP A 71 -5.16 10.43 7.65
C ASP A 71 -6.34 9.46 7.96
N PRO A 72 -6.55 8.43 7.13
CA PRO A 72 -7.73 7.54 7.25
C PRO A 72 -7.82 6.82 8.61
N TRP A 73 -6.72 6.68 9.34
CA TRP A 73 -6.69 6.06 10.66
C TRP A 73 -7.46 6.83 11.74
N GLN A 74 -7.75 8.12 11.53
CA GLN A 74 -8.55 8.92 12.45
C GLN A 74 -10.03 8.50 12.47
N TYR A 75 -10.49 7.81 11.45
CA TYR A 75 -11.90 7.50 11.22
C TYR A 75 -12.26 6.02 11.42
N LEU A 76 -11.35 5.22 11.97
CA LEU A 76 -11.55 3.77 12.09
C LEU A 76 -12.76 3.40 12.95
N ASP A 77 -13.05 4.17 14.00
CA ASP A 77 -14.19 3.91 14.89
C ASP A 77 -15.51 4.06 14.13
N ILE A 78 -15.72 5.15 13.41
CA ILE A 78 -16.94 5.38 12.63
C ILE A 78 -17.04 4.38 11.48
N LEU A 79 -15.95 4.10 10.78
CA LEU A 79 -15.92 3.13 9.69
C LEU A 79 -16.27 1.72 10.18
N HIS A 80 -15.80 1.33 11.36
CA HIS A 80 -16.18 0.04 11.96
C HIS A 80 -17.65 0.00 12.37
N GLN A 81 -18.22 1.11 12.81
CA GLN A 81 -19.64 1.19 13.19
C GLN A 81 -20.57 1.07 11.99
N ILE A 82 -20.22 1.68 10.85
CA ILE A 82 -21.10 1.70 9.67
C ILE A 82 -20.90 0.50 8.74
N LEU A 83 -19.75 -0.16 8.75
CA LEU A 83 -19.49 -1.34 7.92
C LEU A 83 -20.11 -2.60 8.53
N VAL A 84 -20.75 -3.41 7.69
CA VAL A 84 -21.23 -4.75 8.08
C VAL A 84 -20.05 -5.65 8.49
N PRO A 85 -20.28 -6.68 9.31
CA PRO A 85 -19.29 -7.72 9.56
C PRO A 85 -18.88 -8.39 8.24
N GLY A 86 -17.57 -8.48 7.96
CA GLY A 86 -17.03 -8.93 6.69
C GLY A 86 -16.94 -7.85 5.60
N GLY A 87 -17.55 -6.69 5.82
CA GLY A 87 -17.48 -5.53 4.92
C GLY A 87 -16.06 -5.08 4.67
N VAL A 88 -15.78 -4.59 3.47
CA VAL A 88 -14.43 -4.22 3.03
C VAL A 88 -14.20 -2.73 3.23
N LEU A 89 -13.11 -2.40 3.92
CA LEU A 89 -12.53 -1.07 3.94
C LEU A 89 -11.32 -1.06 3.00
N CYS A 90 -11.31 -0.15 2.03
CA CYS A 90 -10.19 0.12 1.12
C CYS A 90 -9.72 1.56 1.33
N CYS A 91 -8.47 1.74 1.71
CA CYS A 91 -7.86 3.05 1.87
C CYS A 91 -6.76 3.24 0.84
N TYR A 92 -6.78 4.37 0.12
CA TYR A 92 -5.67 4.83 -0.69
C TYR A 92 -4.79 5.76 0.12
N VAL A 93 -3.48 5.52 0.11
CA VAL A 93 -2.47 6.35 0.77
C VAL A 93 -1.24 6.46 -0.12
N THR A 94 -0.58 7.61 -0.09
CA THR A 94 0.49 7.93 -1.06
C THR A 94 1.89 7.60 -0.56
N THR A 95 2.09 7.45 0.75
CA THR A 95 3.42 7.23 1.31
C THR A 95 3.50 5.96 2.15
N VAL A 96 4.70 5.37 2.20
CA VAL A 96 5.00 4.20 3.06
C VAL A 96 4.73 4.50 4.53
N THR A 97 4.99 5.73 4.98
CA THR A 97 4.72 6.15 6.36
C THR A 97 3.23 6.15 6.67
N GLN A 98 2.39 6.68 5.77
CA GLN A 98 0.93 6.61 5.91
C GLN A 98 0.43 5.17 5.92
N MET A 99 0.92 4.34 4.99
CA MET A 99 0.58 2.91 4.94
C MET A 99 0.94 2.21 6.25
N SER A 100 2.14 2.43 6.77
CA SER A 100 2.58 1.85 8.04
C SER A 100 1.72 2.30 9.21
N THR A 101 1.43 3.61 9.30
CA THR A 101 0.58 4.20 10.35
C THR A 101 -0.83 3.61 10.31
N LEU A 102 -1.42 3.50 9.11
CA LEU A 102 -2.75 2.93 8.92
C LEU A 102 -2.80 1.45 9.35
N VAL A 103 -1.85 0.63 8.89
CA VAL A 103 -1.79 -0.80 9.22
C VAL A 103 -1.64 -1.01 10.74
N GLU A 104 -0.78 -0.22 11.40
CA GLU A 104 -0.62 -0.29 12.85
C GLU A 104 -1.87 0.18 13.61
N SER A 105 -2.53 1.23 13.11
CA SER A 105 -3.79 1.71 13.70
C SER A 105 -4.93 0.70 13.55
N LEU A 106 -5.07 0.06 12.40
CA LEU A 106 -6.00 -1.05 12.19
C LEU A 106 -5.71 -2.21 13.15
N ARG A 107 -4.42 -2.51 13.37
CA ARG A 107 -4.00 -3.55 14.32
C ARG A 107 -4.36 -3.19 15.76
N LYS A 108 -4.14 -1.95 16.16
CA LYS A 108 -4.48 -1.46 17.51
C LYS A 108 -5.98 -1.40 17.75
N HIS A 109 -6.74 -0.93 16.77
CA HIS A 109 -8.19 -0.80 16.85
C HIS A 109 -8.89 -2.14 17.16
N GLY A 110 -8.44 -3.24 16.57
CA GLY A 110 -8.99 -4.57 16.89
C GLY A 110 -10.24 -4.96 16.12
N GLY A 111 -11.00 -4.02 15.59
CA GLY A 111 -12.23 -4.25 14.83
C GLY A 111 -12.03 -4.61 13.36
N PHE A 112 -10.79 -4.67 12.90
CA PHE A 112 -10.45 -5.00 11.51
C PHE A 112 -9.48 -6.18 11.42
N GLY A 113 -9.55 -6.94 10.33
CA GLY A 113 -8.69 -8.09 10.09
C GLY A 113 -8.50 -8.37 8.61
N PHE A 114 -7.67 -9.35 8.28
CA PHE A 114 -7.30 -9.70 6.89
C PHE A 114 -6.72 -8.51 6.11
N THR A 115 -5.92 -7.70 6.79
CA THR A 115 -5.31 -6.52 6.20
C THR A 115 -4.25 -6.91 5.17
N GLN A 116 -4.36 -6.35 3.97
CA GLN A 116 -3.42 -6.47 2.86
C GLN A 116 -3.03 -5.08 2.40
N SER A 117 -1.79 -4.94 1.97
CA SER A 117 -1.29 -3.70 1.36
C SER A 117 -0.68 -4.05 0.03
N GLU A 118 -1.03 -3.32 -1.00
CA GLU A 118 -0.59 -3.56 -2.37
C GLU A 118 -0.28 -2.25 -3.10
N GLU A 119 0.56 -2.34 -4.10
CA GLU A 119 0.90 -1.30 -5.03
C GLU A 119 0.77 -1.88 -6.44
N THR A 120 0.19 -1.12 -7.35
CA THR A 120 0.08 -1.52 -8.76
C THR A 120 1.07 -0.74 -9.60
N MET A 121 1.89 -1.45 -10.37
CA MET A 121 2.82 -0.85 -11.33
C MET A 121 2.46 -1.29 -12.74
N GLN A 122 2.41 -0.34 -13.66
CA GLN A 122 2.21 -0.59 -15.07
C GLN A 122 3.47 -0.23 -15.85
N ARG A 123 3.94 -1.16 -16.68
CA ARG A 123 5.05 -0.93 -17.57
C ARG A 123 4.61 -1.07 -19.01
N LEU A 124 4.74 -0.01 -19.77
CA LEU A 124 4.47 -0.01 -21.21
C LEU A 124 5.68 -0.57 -21.98
N TRP A 125 5.40 -1.12 -23.14
CA TRP A 125 6.39 -1.64 -24.07
C TRP A 125 6.29 -0.90 -25.40
N HIS A 126 7.42 -0.50 -25.93
CA HIS A 126 7.54 -0.11 -27.33
C HIS A 126 7.47 -1.36 -28.20
N THR A 127 6.54 -1.38 -29.14
CA THR A 127 6.26 -2.55 -29.98
C THR A 127 6.18 -2.15 -31.45
N GLU A 128 7.29 -1.70 -32.01
CA GLU A 128 7.34 -1.27 -33.41
C GLU A 128 8.36 -2.12 -34.19
N GLY A 129 7.90 -2.82 -35.22
CA GLY A 129 8.70 -3.71 -36.05
C GLY A 129 9.40 -4.78 -35.19
N LEU A 130 10.73 -4.88 -35.33
CA LEU A 130 11.57 -5.79 -34.52
C LEU A 130 12.05 -5.15 -33.22
N ALA A 131 11.72 -3.89 -32.95
CA ALA A 131 12.15 -3.18 -31.75
C ALA A 131 11.19 -3.40 -30.59
N LEU A 132 11.22 -4.60 -30.00
CA LEU A 132 10.41 -4.96 -28.83
C LEU A 132 11.21 -4.70 -27.56
N ARG A 133 10.90 -3.63 -26.85
CA ARG A 133 11.59 -3.24 -25.61
C ARG A 133 10.67 -2.53 -24.63
N PRO A 134 10.94 -2.58 -23.32
CA PRO A 134 10.22 -1.77 -22.36
C PRO A 134 10.41 -0.27 -22.67
N GLU A 135 9.38 0.53 -22.42
CA GLU A 135 9.52 1.98 -22.39
C GLU A 135 10.54 2.40 -21.34
N HIS A 136 11.36 3.42 -21.67
CA HIS A 136 12.41 3.91 -20.78
C HIS A 136 11.84 4.67 -19.59
N HIS A 137 10.71 5.35 -19.78
CA HIS A 137 10.03 6.11 -18.72
C HIS A 137 8.84 5.32 -18.18
N MET A 138 8.77 5.22 -16.87
CA MET A 138 7.69 4.55 -16.16
C MET A 138 7.34 5.35 -14.90
N VAL A 139 6.05 5.51 -14.64
CA VAL A 139 5.59 5.97 -13.33
C VAL A 139 5.74 4.80 -12.36
N GLY A 140 6.79 4.85 -11.54
CA GLY A 140 7.17 3.75 -10.65
C GLY A 140 6.37 3.68 -9.37
N HIS A 141 5.68 4.76 -9.00
CA HIS A 141 4.87 4.82 -7.79
C HIS A 141 3.73 5.85 -7.95
N THR A 142 2.54 5.47 -7.53
CA THR A 142 1.37 6.36 -7.46
C THR A 142 0.78 6.41 -6.06
N GLY A 143 0.74 5.29 -5.36
CA GLY A 143 0.21 5.12 -4.02
C GLY A 143 -0.01 3.66 -3.68
N PHE A 144 -0.48 3.44 -2.47
CA PHE A 144 -0.76 2.11 -1.92
C PHE A 144 -2.25 1.96 -1.65
N LEU A 145 -2.77 0.79 -1.94
CA LEU A 145 -4.09 0.36 -1.49
C LEU A 145 -3.93 -0.50 -0.24
N VAL A 146 -4.61 -0.11 0.83
CA VAL A 146 -4.69 -0.91 2.07
C VAL A 146 -6.11 -1.40 2.20
N THR A 147 -6.30 -2.70 2.02
CA THR A 147 -7.61 -3.35 2.15
C THR A 147 -7.69 -4.13 3.45
N THR A 148 -8.85 -4.10 4.09
CA THR A 148 -9.11 -4.83 5.33
C THR A 148 -10.60 -5.15 5.45
N ARG A 149 -10.96 -6.07 6.34
CA ARG A 149 -12.37 -6.42 6.60
C ARG A 149 -12.78 -6.02 8.01
N SER A 150 -13.98 -5.45 8.12
CA SER A 150 -14.64 -5.20 9.40
C SER A 150 -14.94 -6.54 10.09
N LEU A 151 -14.59 -6.67 11.35
CA LEU A 151 -14.87 -7.85 12.16
C LEU A 151 -16.15 -7.68 12.98
N SER A 152 -16.79 -8.79 13.33
CA SER A 152 -17.87 -8.78 14.31
C SER A 152 -17.35 -8.33 15.67
N VAL A 153 -18.22 -7.74 16.47
CA VAL A 153 -17.89 -7.38 17.86
C VAL A 153 -17.50 -8.65 18.63
N GLY A 154 -16.35 -8.60 19.30
CA GLY A 154 -15.81 -9.75 20.04
C GLY A 154 -15.13 -10.82 19.20
N ALA A 155 -15.08 -10.68 17.88
CA ALA A 155 -14.34 -11.59 17.03
C ALA A 155 -12.83 -11.51 17.32
N ARG A 156 -12.19 -12.69 17.44
CA ARG A 156 -10.74 -12.77 17.52
C ARG A 156 -10.14 -12.61 16.13
N ARG A 157 -9.11 -11.80 16.03
CA ARG A 157 -8.34 -11.72 14.78
C ARG A 157 -7.81 -13.10 14.41
N PRO A 158 -7.89 -13.47 13.13
CA PRO A 158 -7.21 -14.67 12.67
C PRO A 158 -5.70 -14.51 12.93
N LYS A 159 -5.11 -15.49 13.60
CA LYS A 159 -3.66 -15.56 13.74
C LYS A 159 -3.09 -15.75 12.33
N LYS A 160 -2.09 -14.97 11.93
CA LYS A 160 -1.33 -15.26 10.71
C LYS A 160 -0.82 -16.69 10.80
N LEU A 161 -1.27 -17.56 9.89
CA LEU A 161 -0.66 -18.87 9.71
C LEU A 161 0.80 -18.62 9.31
N GLY A 162 1.76 -19.00 10.17
CA GLY A 162 3.17 -18.91 9.86
C GLY A 162 3.92 -17.74 10.50
N SER A 163 3.38 -17.05 11.52
CA SER A 163 4.21 -16.19 12.35
C SER A 163 5.27 -17.05 13.04
N THR A 164 6.49 -17.00 12.52
CA THR A 164 7.63 -17.68 13.15
C THR A 164 7.88 -17.06 14.52
N PRO A 165 8.37 -17.85 15.52
CA PRO A 165 8.65 -17.38 16.87
C PRO A 165 9.60 -16.17 16.98
N LYS A 166 10.17 -15.71 15.87
CA LYS A 166 11.01 -14.51 15.81
C LYS A 166 10.22 -13.20 16.02
N GLU A 167 8.94 -13.16 15.69
CA GLU A 167 8.12 -11.96 15.93
C GLU A 167 7.76 -11.79 17.41
N ALA A 168 7.76 -12.86 18.18
CA ALA A 168 7.52 -12.81 19.62
C ALA A 168 8.68 -12.19 20.43
N LYS A 169 9.85 -12.05 19.83
CA LYS A 169 11.04 -11.46 20.49
C LYS A 169 11.28 -9.99 20.15
N ILE A 170 10.52 -9.42 19.24
CA ILE A 170 10.47 -7.98 19.06
C ILE A 170 9.44 -7.49 20.08
N ASN A 171 9.87 -7.39 21.34
CA ASN A 171 9.08 -6.75 22.38
C ASN A 171 8.50 -5.47 21.81
N GLY A 172 7.19 -5.43 21.63
CA GLY A 172 6.28 -4.31 21.55
C GLY A 172 6.81 -2.92 21.18
N GLY A 173 7.91 -2.83 20.47
CA GLY A 173 8.45 -1.57 19.98
C GLY A 173 7.42 -0.96 19.02
N GLN A 174 6.76 0.09 19.45
CA GLN A 174 5.95 0.92 18.60
C GLN A 174 6.82 1.36 17.42
N TRP A 175 6.41 1.02 16.19
CA TRP A 175 6.91 1.71 15.01
C TRP A 175 6.64 3.20 15.20
N GLY A 176 7.70 4.01 15.25
CA GLY A 176 7.62 5.45 15.56
C GLY A 176 7.97 5.83 17.00
N ALA A 177 8.10 4.90 17.94
CA ALA A 177 9.00 5.11 19.07
C ALA A 177 10.41 5.08 18.48
N GLU A 178 11.19 6.13 18.70
CA GLU A 178 12.62 6.15 18.39
C GLU A 178 13.18 4.83 18.83
N ALA A 179 13.59 4.01 17.87
CA ALA A 179 14.25 2.75 18.19
C ALA A 179 15.58 3.16 18.82
N ASN A 180 15.65 3.16 20.15
CA ASN A 180 16.87 3.35 20.92
C ASN A 180 17.78 2.13 20.69
N TRP A 181 18.20 1.96 19.44
CA TRP A 181 19.24 1.02 19.08
C TRP A 181 20.56 1.71 19.38
N SER A 182 21.24 1.27 20.43
CA SER A 182 22.61 1.71 20.62
C SER A 182 23.46 1.20 19.44
N GLU A 183 24.44 1.96 19.02
CA GLU A 183 25.39 1.55 17.96
C GLU A 183 26.04 0.18 18.30
N VAL A 184 26.20 -0.13 19.57
CA VAL A 184 26.70 -1.41 20.06
C VAL A 184 25.73 -2.56 19.76
N GLU A 185 24.42 -2.38 19.89
CA GLU A 185 23.43 -3.42 19.57
C GLU A 185 23.30 -3.63 18.06
N LEU A 186 23.45 -2.58 17.25
CA LEU A 186 23.52 -2.69 15.79
C LEU A 186 24.79 -3.45 15.36
N GLY A 187 25.94 -3.20 15.99
CA GLY A 187 27.21 -3.88 15.72
C GLY A 187 27.21 -5.35 16.17
N GLN A 188 26.42 -5.73 17.18
CA GLN A 188 26.37 -7.09 17.71
C GLN A 188 25.38 -8.03 16.99
N ARG A 189 24.54 -7.52 16.08
CA ARG A 189 23.65 -8.36 15.27
C ARG A 189 24.43 -9.17 14.25
N ARG A 190 24.95 -10.30 14.67
CA ARG A 190 25.50 -11.29 13.73
C ARG A 190 24.36 -11.87 12.90
N PRO A 191 24.47 -11.86 11.55
CA PRO A 191 23.50 -12.52 10.71
C PRO A 191 23.42 -14.00 11.11
N SER A 192 22.23 -14.60 11.10
CA SER A 192 22.07 -16.03 11.42
C SER A 192 22.99 -16.86 10.50
N GLU A 193 23.53 -17.98 11.02
CA GLU A 193 24.39 -18.87 10.23
C GLU A 193 23.78 -19.26 8.87
N ARG A 194 22.46 -19.45 8.84
CA ARG A 194 21.73 -19.75 7.60
C ARG A 194 21.82 -18.59 6.58
N LYS A 195 21.73 -17.34 7.05
CA LYS A 195 21.88 -16.15 6.21
C LYS A 195 23.32 -15.99 5.73
N THR A 196 24.29 -16.22 6.62
CA THR A 196 25.71 -16.20 6.29
C THR A 196 26.08 -17.27 5.25
N ARG A 197 25.57 -18.50 5.42
CA ARG A 197 25.77 -19.60 4.45
C ARG A 197 25.13 -19.30 3.09
N ARG A 198 23.98 -18.63 3.08
CA ARG A 198 23.32 -18.21 1.82
C ARG A 198 24.14 -17.15 1.10
N VAL A 199 24.58 -16.11 1.80
CA VAL A 199 25.41 -15.05 1.23
C VAL A 199 26.74 -15.62 0.71
N ARG A 200 27.41 -16.48 1.47
CA ARG A 200 28.65 -17.15 1.02
C ARG A 200 28.44 -17.93 -0.28
N ARG A 201 27.36 -18.72 -0.37
CA ARG A 201 27.04 -19.46 -1.61
C ARG A 201 26.79 -18.54 -2.80
N ASP A 202 26.09 -17.44 -2.59
CA ASP A 202 25.79 -16.48 -3.63
C ASP A 202 27.06 -15.74 -4.10
N VAL A 203 27.99 -15.44 -3.19
CA VAL A 203 29.30 -14.82 -3.51
C VAL A 203 30.17 -15.81 -4.29
N VAL A 204 30.29 -17.06 -3.83
CA VAL A 204 31.07 -18.10 -4.54
C VAL A 204 30.51 -18.34 -5.94
N ARG A 205 29.17 -18.44 -6.08
CA ARG A 205 28.52 -18.65 -7.36
C ARG A 205 28.75 -17.49 -8.34
N ARG A 206 28.80 -16.25 -7.85
CA ARG A 206 29.14 -15.07 -8.66
C ARG A 206 30.60 -15.06 -9.04
N ALA A 207 31.51 -15.41 -8.14
CA ALA A 207 32.93 -15.52 -8.42
C ALA A 207 33.20 -16.60 -9.49
N ASP A 208 32.57 -17.78 -9.37
CA ASP A 208 32.68 -18.84 -10.37
C ASP A 208 32.14 -18.44 -11.75
N TYR A 209 31.05 -17.65 -11.76
CA TYR A 209 30.51 -17.10 -13.01
C TYR A 209 31.49 -16.14 -13.70
N TRP A 210 32.13 -15.26 -12.92
CA TRP A 210 33.15 -14.32 -13.46
C TRP A 210 34.40 -15.04 -13.95
N VAL A 211 34.86 -16.06 -13.23
CA VAL A 211 36.02 -16.86 -13.64
C VAL A 211 35.74 -17.65 -14.92
N ARG A 212 34.56 -18.25 -15.06
CA ARG A 212 34.17 -19.01 -16.27
C ARG A 212 33.90 -18.10 -17.47
N GLY A 213 33.31 -16.91 -17.23
CA GLY A 213 33.05 -15.93 -18.28
C GLY A 213 34.31 -15.31 -18.85
N ASN A 214 35.42 -15.28 -18.11
CA ASN A 214 36.73 -14.79 -18.58
C ASN A 214 37.61 -15.88 -19.23
N GLN A 215 37.19 -17.13 -19.25
CA GLN A 215 37.91 -18.23 -19.93
C GLN A 215 37.32 -18.58 -21.29
N GLY A 216 36.27 -17.89 -21.74
CA GLY A 216 35.77 -17.98 -23.12
C GLY A 216 36.64 -17.15 -24.06
N GLU A 217 37.17 -17.79 -25.04
CA GLU A 217 37.99 -17.34 -26.13
C GLU A 217 37.56 -15.98 -26.72
N ASP A 218 38.15 -14.89 -26.27
CA ASP A 218 38.45 -13.69 -27.06
C ASP A 218 39.15 -12.69 -26.12
N GLY A 219 40.46 -12.59 -26.32
CA GLY A 219 41.37 -11.80 -25.51
C GLY A 219 41.17 -10.29 -25.62
N CYS A 220 40.18 -9.78 -24.89
CA CYS A 220 40.10 -8.35 -24.65
C CYS A 220 40.41 -8.10 -23.16
N PRO A 221 41.51 -7.42 -22.83
CA PRO A 221 41.82 -7.09 -21.45
C PRO A 221 40.77 -6.11 -20.88
N PRO A 222 40.47 -6.18 -19.57
CA PRO A 222 39.54 -5.24 -18.95
C PRO A 222 40.06 -3.82 -19.04
N PRO A 223 39.19 -2.80 -19.19
CA PRO A 223 39.59 -1.40 -19.19
C PRO A 223 40.23 -1.04 -17.85
N GLU A 224 41.41 -0.41 -17.92
CA GLU A 224 42.09 0.11 -16.75
C GLU A 224 41.23 1.16 -16.02
N PRO A 225 41.26 1.19 -14.69
CA PRO A 225 40.53 2.20 -13.93
C PRO A 225 41.13 3.57 -14.24
N SER A 226 40.34 4.47 -14.81
CA SER A 226 40.71 5.86 -15.07
C SER A 226 41.11 6.54 -13.76
N SER A 227 42.40 6.85 -13.63
CA SER A 227 42.94 7.70 -12.58
C SER A 227 42.50 9.14 -12.82
N SER A 228 41.46 9.58 -12.14
CA SER A 228 41.09 10.99 -12.05
C SER A 228 42.00 11.67 -11.03
N SER A 229 43.10 12.26 -11.52
CA SER A 229 43.88 13.26 -10.78
C SER A 229 43.08 14.55 -10.74
N HIS A 230 42.51 14.90 -9.61
CA HIS A 230 42.14 16.28 -9.30
C HIS A 230 43.24 16.91 -8.46
N ALA A 231 43.96 17.81 -9.09
CA ALA A 231 44.82 18.78 -8.40
C ALA A 231 43.97 20.01 -7.99
N PRO A 232 44.26 20.63 -6.83
CA PRO A 232 43.54 21.82 -6.38
C PRO A 232 44.23 23.10 -6.92
N SER A 233 43.41 24.04 -7.27
CA SER A 233 43.75 25.48 -7.31
C SER A 233 42.55 26.27 -6.83
#